data_15c990ada9dcae87401f05cb0f5edc36
#
_entry.id   15c990ada9dcae87401f05cb0f5edc36
#
_cell.length_a   1.000
_cell.length_b   1.000
_cell.length_c   1.000
_cell.angle_alpha   90.00
_cell.angle_beta   90.00
_cell.angle_gamma   90.00
#
_symmetry.space_group_name_H-M   'P 1'
#
loop_
_entity.id
_entity.type
_entity.pdbx_description
1 polymer ?
#
loop_
_entity_poly.entity_id
_entity_poly.type
_entity_poly.pdbx_seq_one_letter_code
_entity_poly.pdbx_strand_id
1 'polypeptide(L)'
;MTYQSPIAYAQRETPTRSLRSVEYDLIAQVTQRLRAAWDNRGRDFPSLVRALADNQQLWSTLAADVATPGNSLPAALRARLFYLYEFTNHHSRAVMDDRASVEVLIDINTAVMRGLRGDGGAA
;
A
#
# COMPACT_ATOMS: atom_id res chain seq x y z
N MET A 1 -1.98 -4.69 -28.58
CA MET A 1 -1.48 -3.42 -28.22
C MET A 1 -1.38 -3.33 -26.73
N THR A 2 -0.35 -2.90 -26.39
CA THR A 2 -0.19 -2.67 -25.00
C THR A 2 -0.92 -1.41 -24.62
N TYR A 3 -1.82 -1.57 -23.74
CA TYR A 3 -2.49 -0.42 -23.22
C TYR A 3 -1.47 0.49 -22.58
N GLN A 4 -1.45 1.70 -23.06
CA GLN A 4 -0.52 2.68 -22.54
C GLN A 4 -1.32 3.70 -21.76
N SER A 5 -1.37 3.54 -20.47
CA SER A 5 -2.19 4.39 -19.65
C SER A 5 -1.61 5.81 -19.62
N PRO A 6 -2.45 6.82 -19.45
CA PRO A 6 -1.97 8.18 -19.26
C PRO A 6 -1.04 8.31 -18.07
N ILE A 7 -1.26 7.48 -17.05
CA ILE A 7 -0.41 7.51 -15.88
C ILE A 7 1.01 7.07 -16.20
N ALA A 8 1.15 5.99 -16.97
CA ALA A 8 2.48 5.52 -17.35
C ALA A 8 3.22 6.56 -18.17
N TYR A 9 2.50 7.26 -19.01
CA TYR A 9 3.08 8.32 -19.84
C TYR A 9 3.53 9.49 -18.99
N ALA A 10 2.70 9.89 -18.06
CA ALA A 10 3.03 10.98 -17.16
C ALA A 10 4.25 10.67 -16.32
N GLN A 11 4.40 9.41 -15.92
CA GLN A 11 5.54 9.00 -15.14
C GLN A 11 6.85 9.19 -15.89
N ARG A 12 6.83 8.98 -17.19
CA ARG A 12 8.04 9.18 -17.97
C ARG A 12 8.40 10.63 -18.13
N GLU A 13 7.41 11.52 -18.13
CA GLU A 13 7.64 12.93 -18.39
C GLU A 13 7.88 13.74 -17.14
N THR A 14 7.18 13.42 -16.05
CA THR A 14 7.38 14.09 -14.78
C THR A 14 7.41 13.03 -13.73
N PRO A 15 8.47 12.26 -13.73
CA PRO A 15 8.46 10.93 -13.12
C PRO A 15 8.26 10.92 -11.62
N THR A 16 9.12 11.56 -10.91
CA THR A 16 9.18 11.29 -9.49
C THR A 16 7.97 11.81 -8.76
N ARG A 17 7.61 13.04 -9.09
CA ARG A 17 6.54 13.71 -8.36
C ARG A 17 5.18 13.12 -8.67
N SER A 18 4.90 12.91 -9.96
CA SER A 18 3.63 12.33 -10.38
C SER A 18 3.44 10.93 -9.83
N LEU A 19 4.51 10.15 -9.85
CA LEU A 19 4.45 8.80 -9.35
C LEU A 19 4.11 8.78 -7.86
N ARG A 20 4.77 9.62 -7.08
CA ARG A 20 4.51 9.69 -5.65
C ARG A 20 3.08 10.12 -5.35
N SER A 21 2.58 11.06 -6.15
CA SER A 21 1.23 11.54 -5.98
C SER A 21 0.21 10.44 -6.23
N VAL A 22 0.40 9.68 -7.28
CA VAL A 22 -0.49 8.57 -7.62
C VAL A 22 -0.46 7.50 -6.55
N GLU A 23 0.73 7.19 -6.07
CA GLU A 23 0.86 6.17 -5.04
C GLU A 23 0.21 6.61 -3.73
N TYR A 24 0.40 7.88 -3.40
CA TYR A 24 -0.20 8.42 -2.19
C TYR A 24 -1.73 8.30 -2.24
N ASP A 25 -2.32 8.72 -3.35
CA ASP A 25 -3.77 8.71 -3.48
C ASP A 25 -4.32 7.28 -3.41
N LEU A 26 -3.63 6.35 -4.04
CA LEU A 26 -4.06 4.96 -4.04
C LEU A 26 -4.01 4.38 -2.62
N ILE A 27 -2.92 4.64 -1.90
CA ILE A 27 -2.79 4.13 -0.54
C ILE A 27 -3.87 4.75 0.35
N ALA A 28 -4.14 6.04 0.16
CA ALA A 28 -5.17 6.72 0.93
C ALA A 28 -6.54 6.09 0.71
N GLN A 29 -6.88 5.78 -0.54
CA GLN A 29 -8.16 5.15 -0.86
C GLN A 29 -8.27 3.76 -0.24
N VAL A 30 -7.23 2.97 -0.38
CA VAL A 30 -7.22 1.62 0.16
C VAL A 30 -7.35 1.67 1.69
N THR A 31 -6.65 2.61 2.31
CA THR A 31 -6.70 2.76 3.76
C THR A 31 -8.09 3.14 4.24
N GLN A 32 -8.74 4.05 3.53
CA GLN A 32 -10.11 4.44 3.87
C GLN A 32 -11.09 3.26 3.75
N ARG A 33 -10.92 2.46 2.71
CA ARG A 33 -11.78 1.28 2.54
C ARG A 33 -11.56 0.25 3.64
N LEU A 34 -10.32 0.09 4.07
CA LEU A 34 -10.03 -0.80 5.20
C LEU A 34 -10.78 -0.35 6.44
N ARG A 35 -10.72 0.94 6.74
CA ARG A 35 -11.37 1.47 7.93
C ARG A 35 -12.87 1.32 7.85
N ALA A 36 -13.45 1.71 6.73
CA ALA A 36 -14.90 1.63 6.56
C ALA A 36 -15.40 0.18 6.62
N ALA A 37 -14.67 -0.72 5.97
CA ALA A 37 -15.07 -2.13 5.95
C ALA A 37 -14.93 -2.75 7.33
N TRP A 38 -13.90 -2.36 8.07
CA TRP A 38 -13.72 -2.86 9.43
C TRP A 38 -14.88 -2.41 10.32
N ASP A 39 -15.24 -1.14 10.24
CA ASP A 39 -16.33 -0.60 11.07
C ASP A 39 -17.67 -1.28 10.75
N ASN A 40 -17.82 -1.76 9.53
CA ASN A 40 -19.07 -2.35 9.08
C ASN A 40 -19.01 -3.88 9.00
N ARG A 41 -17.98 -4.50 9.56
CA ARG A 41 -17.74 -5.93 9.34
C ARG A 41 -18.84 -6.84 9.88
N GLY A 42 -19.55 -6.39 10.87
CA GLY A 42 -20.65 -7.18 11.43
C GLY A 42 -21.82 -7.30 10.48
N ARG A 43 -21.96 -6.36 9.55
CA ARG A 43 -23.04 -6.38 8.58
C ARG A 43 -22.60 -6.85 7.21
N ASP A 44 -21.33 -6.65 6.90
CA ASP A 44 -20.83 -6.88 5.54
C ASP A 44 -19.40 -7.37 5.62
N PHE A 45 -19.23 -8.59 6.08
CA PHE A 45 -17.91 -9.20 6.16
C PHE A 45 -17.24 -9.33 4.79
N PRO A 46 -17.96 -9.68 3.70
CA PRO A 46 -17.32 -9.73 2.38
C PRO A 46 -16.64 -8.43 1.96
N SER A 47 -17.17 -7.28 2.37
CA SER A 47 -16.49 -6.02 2.07
C SER A 47 -15.14 -5.93 2.79
N LEU A 48 -15.05 -6.46 4.00
CA LEU A 48 -13.77 -6.50 4.70
C LEU A 48 -12.78 -7.40 3.97
N VAL A 49 -13.23 -8.55 3.50
CA VAL A 49 -12.37 -9.46 2.74
C VAL A 49 -11.85 -8.76 1.49
N ARG A 50 -12.72 -8.04 0.78
CA ARG A 50 -12.30 -7.31 -0.42
C ARG A 50 -11.32 -6.20 -0.08
N ALA A 51 -11.56 -5.46 1.00
CA ALA A 51 -10.66 -4.39 1.40
C ALA A 51 -9.29 -4.92 1.77
N LEU A 52 -9.24 -6.06 2.46
CA LEU A 52 -7.97 -6.71 2.79
C LEU A 52 -7.26 -7.19 1.54
N ALA A 53 -7.99 -7.74 0.57
CA ALA A 53 -7.41 -8.17 -0.70
C ALA A 53 -6.84 -6.99 -1.47
N ASP A 54 -7.55 -5.86 -1.50
CA ASP A 54 -7.07 -4.66 -2.18
C ASP A 54 -5.81 -4.14 -1.52
N ASN A 55 -5.77 -4.15 -0.20
CA ASN A 55 -4.58 -3.73 0.52
C ASN A 55 -3.40 -4.66 0.22
N GLN A 56 -3.66 -5.95 0.17
CA GLN A 56 -2.61 -6.91 -0.11
C GLN A 56 -2.10 -6.76 -1.54
N GLN A 57 -2.99 -6.48 -2.49
CA GLN A 57 -2.59 -6.23 -3.87
C GLN A 57 -1.71 -5.00 -3.97
N LEU A 58 -2.07 -3.95 -3.26
CA LEU A 58 -1.25 -2.74 -3.19
C LEU A 58 0.15 -3.05 -2.69
N TRP A 59 0.24 -3.79 -1.61
CA TRP A 59 1.53 -4.14 -1.02
C TRP A 59 2.33 -5.10 -1.88
N SER A 60 1.67 -6.02 -2.60
CA SER A 60 2.34 -6.90 -3.55
C SER A 60 2.98 -6.10 -4.68
N THR A 61 2.27 -5.11 -5.18
CA THR A 61 2.79 -4.25 -6.25
C THR A 61 3.99 -3.46 -5.75
N LEU A 62 3.89 -2.92 -4.55
CA LEU A 62 4.97 -2.15 -3.95
C LEU A 62 6.20 -3.02 -3.73
N ALA A 63 6.00 -4.23 -3.21
CA ALA A 63 7.09 -5.16 -2.97
C ALA A 63 7.79 -5.57 -4.26
N ALA A 64 7.02 -5.81 -5.31
CA ALA A 64 7.60 -6.15 -6.61
C ALA A 64 8.44 -5.00 -7.14
N ASP A 65 7.97 -3.78 -6.96
CA ASP A 65 8.69 -2.61 -7.42
C ASP A 65 10.02 -2.44 -6.72
N VAL A 66 10.03 -2.57 -5.38
CA VAL A 66 11.27 -2.39 -4.64
C VAL A 66 12.25 -3.54 -4.85
N ALA A 67 11.78 -4.68 -5.30
CA ALA A 67 12.63 -5.82 -5.59
C ALA A 67 13.25 -5.73 -7.00
N THR A 68 12.76 -4.82 -7.83
CA THR A 68 13.24 -4.69 -9.21
C THR A 68 14.68 -4.19 -9.21
N PRO A 69 15.57 -4.82 -10.00
CA PRO A 69 16.94 -4.32 -10.14
C PRO A 69 16.91 -2.88 -10.65
N GLY A 70 17.75 -2.04 -10.07
CA GLY A 70 17.78 -0.64 -10.46
C GLY A 70 16.82 0.25 -9.71
N ASN A 71 16.03 -0.32 -8.79
CA ASN A 71 15.20 0.52 -7.93
C ASN A 71 16.11 1.48 -7.15
N SER A 72 15.73 2.76 -7.13
CA SER A 72 16.61 3.81 -6.61
C SER A 72 16.56 3.98 -5.10
N LEU A 73 15.68 3.28 -4.42
CA LEU A 73 15.61 3.42 -2.98
C LEU A 73 16.81 2.78 -2.29
N PRO A 74 17.22 3.33 -1.14
CA PRO A 74 18.32 2.72 -0.38
C PRO A 74 17.99 1.28 0.00
N ALA A 75 19.01 0.45 0.05
CA ALA A 75 18.82 -0.97 0.31
C ALA A 75 18.12 -1.22 1.64
N ALA A 76 18.43 -0.44 2.67
CA ALA A 76 17.80 -0.62 3.97
C ALA A 76 16.29 -0.33 3.91
N LEU A 77 15.90 0.69 3.14
CA LEU A 77 14.50 1.03 2.99
C LEU A 77 13.77 -0.04 2.19
N ARG A 78 14.39 -0.55 1.12
CA ARG A 78 13.79 -1.62 0.32
C ARG A 78 13.55 -2.86 1.17
N ALA A 79 14.51 -3.21 1.99
CA ALA A 79 14.37 -4.37 2.87
C ALA A 79 13.24 -4.18 3.86
N ARG A 80 13.11 -2.97 4.41
CA ARG A 80 12.05 -2.67 5.36
C ARG A 80 10.67 -2.75 4.70
N LEU A 81 10.55 -2.21 3.50
CA LEU A 81 9.28 -2.27 2.77
C LEU A 81 8.90 -3.71 2.46
N PHE A 82 9.87 -4.53 2.09
CA PHE A 82 9.60 -5.93 1.82
C PHE A 82 9.16 -6.66 3.08
N TYR A 83 9.81 -6.36 4.20
CA TYR A 83 9.41 -6.93 5.49
C TYR A 83 7.98 -6.54 5.83
N LEU A 84 7.62 -5.28 5.62
CA LEU A 84 6.27 -4.81 5.89
C LEU A 84 5.25 -5.50 4.99
N TYR A 85 5.61 -5.75 3.74
CA TYR A 85 4.76 -6.50 2.84
C TYR A 85 4.46 -7.89 3.42
N GLU A 86 5.48 -8.58 3.88
CA GLU A 86 5.30 -9.91 4.46
C GLU A 86 4.46 -9.84 5.73
N PHE A 87 4.70 -8.83 6.53
CA PHE A 87 3.91 -8.63 7.76
C PHE A 87 2.44 -8.36 7.43
N THR A 88 2.17 -7.50 6.46
CA THR A 88 0.78 -7.19 6.11
C THR A 88 0.05 -8.43 5.59
N ASN A 89 0.75 -9.26 4.85
CA ASN A 89 0.17 -10.50 4.35
C ASN A 89 -0.24 -11.42 5.51
N HIS A 90 0.67 -11.56 6.46
CA HIS A 90 0.42 -12.41 7.63
C HIS A 90 -0.71 -11.83 8.49
N HIS A 91 -0.65 -10.54 8.75
CA HIS A 91 -1.63 -9.89 9.61
C HIS A 91 -3.04 -9.89 9.00
N SER A 92 -3.13 -9.77 7.68
CA SER A 92 -4.43 -9.82 7.00
C SER A 92 -5.16 -11.13 7.27
N ARG A 93 -4.42 -12.22 7.32
CA ARG A 93 -5.03 -13.51 7.65
C ARG A 93 -5.57 -13.54 9.07
N ALA A 94 -4.82 -12.94 9.99
CA ALA A 94 -5.28 -12.86 11.37
C ALA A 94 -6.56 -12.05 11.50
N VAL A 95 -6.67 -10.98 10.69
CA VAL A 95 -7.88 -10.17 10.67
C VAL A 95 -9.06 -10.99 10.16
N MET A 96 -8.85 -11.73 9.08
CA MET A 96 -9.91 -12.57 8.52
C MET A 96 -10.35 -13.67 9.48
N ASP A 97 -9.44 -14.14 10.30
CA ASP A 97 -9.72 -15.18 11.29
C ASP A 97 -10.25 -14.61 12.60
N ASP A 98 -10.55 -13.33 12.62
CA ASP A 98 -11.08 -12.63 13.80
C ASP A 98 -10.13 -12.69 15.00
N ARG A 99 -8.83 -12.67 14.73
CA ARG A 99 -7.78 -12.70 15.76
C ARG A 99 -7.05 -11.38 15.88
N ALA A 100 -7.36 -10.41 15.01
CA ALA A 100 -6.68 -9.12 15.01
C ALA A 100 -7.56 -8.09 14.33
N SER A 101 -7.23 -6.81 14.55
CA SER A 101 -7.94 -5.72 13.90
C SER A 101 -7.11 -5.16 12.75
N VAL A 102 -7.72 -4.27 11.96
CA VAL A 102 -7.02 -3.63 10.84
C VAL A 102 -6.16 -2.46 11.29
N GLU A 103 -6.17 -2.12 12.57
CA GLU A 103 -5.48 -0.93 13.08
C GLU A 103 -4.03 -0.84 12.64
N VAL A 104 -3.28 -1.93 12.80
CA VAL A 104 -1.86 -1.89 12.45
C VAL A 104 -1.66 -1.75 10.95
N LEU A 105 -2.57 -2.29 10.13
CA LEU A 105 -2.48 -2.12 8.68
C LEU A 105 -2.68 -0.66 8.31
N ILE A 106 -3.63 -0.01 8.97
CA ILE A 106 -3.87 1.41 8.76
C ILE A 106 -2.67 2.24 9.19
N ASP A 107 -2.08 1.89 10.33
CA ASP A 107 -0.90 2.59 10.82
C ASP A 107 0.27 2.47 9.85
N ILE A 108 0.49 1.27 9.31
CA ILE A 108 1.56 1.03 8.35
C ILE A 108 1.33 1.86 7.09
N ASN A 109 0.11 1.82 6.56
CA ASN A 109 -0.21 2.57 5.35
C ASN A 109 -0.04 4.08 5.58
N THR A 110 -0.44 4.55 6.75
CA THR A 110 -0.30 5.96 7.10
C THR A 110 1.16 6.38 7.16
N ALA A 111 2.00 5.52 7.74
CA ALA A 111 3.44 5.80 7.81
C ALA A 111 4.06 5.87 6.41
N VAL A 112 3.64 4.97 5.52
CA VAL A 112 4.13 4.99 4.14
C VAL A 112 3.68 6.26 3.43
N MET A 113 2.43 6.67 3.63
CA MET A 113 1.93 7.91 3.04
C MET A 113 2.75 9.12 3.50
N ARG A 114 3.13 9.16 4.77
CA ARG A 114 3.97 10.24 5.26
C ARG A 114 5.33 10.24 4.56
N GLY A 115 5.89 9.06 4.35
CA GLY A 115 7.15 8.95 3.64
C GLY A 115 7.04 9.45 2.22
N LEU A 116 5.95 9.12 1.53
CA LEU A 116 5.74 9.57 0.15
C LEU A 116 5.57 11.08 0.07
N ARG A 117 4.98 11.69 1.10
CA ARG A 117 4.86 13.15 1.17
C ARG A 117 6.17 13.83 1.52
N GLY A 118 7.14 13.07 1.97
CA GLY A 118 8.41 13.62 2.39
C GLY A 118 8.48 13.98 3.86
N ASP A 119 7.40 13.83 4.59
CA ASP A 119 7.39 14.17 6.01
C ASP A 119 8.34 13.30 6.80
N GLY A 120 8.23 11.99 6.62
CA GLY A 120 9.08 11.06 7.33
C GLY A 120 10.49 11.04 6.79
N GLY A 121 10.62 11.29 5.50
CA GLY A 121 11.93 11.30 4.86
C GLY A 121 12.78 12.46 5.29
N ALA A 122 12.16 13.49 5.79
CA ALA A 122 12.90 14.65 6.26
C ALA A 122 13.65 14.38 7.55
N ALA A 123 13.27 13.36 8.24
CA ALA A 123 13.89 13.05 9.51
C ALA A 123 15.25 12.40 9.34
#